data_5ed9801b677c5a09a5180fe86282d215
#
_entry.id   5ed9801b677c5a09a5180fe86282d215
#
_cell.length_a   1.000
_cell.length_b   1.000
_cell.length_c   1.000
_cell.angle_alpha   90.00
_cell.angle_beta   90.00
_cell.angle_gamma   90.00
#
_symmetry.space_group_name_H-M   'P 1'
#
loop_
_entity.id
_entity.type
_entity.pdbx_description
1 polymer ?
#
loop_
_entity_poly.entity_id
_entity_poly.type
_entity_poly.pdbx_seq_one_letter_code
_entity_poly.pdbx_strand_id
1 'polypeptide(L)'
;MKALEIKNLTKTYKNNVEALRGIDLSVERGDFFALLGPNGAGKSTTIGIIASLVNKTSGSVSICGTDVDEDFPLAKSKLGVVNQEFNFSQFEKVIDVITAQAGYYGVDFKTATEKAESYLKKLGIWDKRNSIVRELSGGQKRRVMIIKALIHEPELLILDEPTAGVDIELRRSLWDFLIDINQAGTTIILTTHYLEEAENLCRNIAIIDEGQIIENTKMSN
;
A
#
# COMPACT_ATOMS: atom_id res chain seq x y z
N MET A 1 3.81 -19.49 1.59
CA MET A 1 4.83 -18.70 0.81
C MET A 1 4.71 -17.24 1.22
N LYS A 2 5.84 -16.59 1.52
CA LYS A 2 5.84 -15.19 1.98
C LYS A 2 5.61 -14.21 0.82
N ALA A 3 4.77 -13.23 1.05
CA ALA A 3 4.58 -12.07 0.17
C ALA A 3 5.56 -10.94 0.52
N LEU A 4 5.87 -10.78 1.81
CA LEU A 4 6.90 -9.88 2.29
C LEU A 4 7.78 -10.61 3.30
N GLU A 5 9.10 -10.46 3.18
CA GLU A 5 10.05 -10.87 4.20
C GLU A 5 11.07 -9.76 4.44
N ILE A 6 11.17 -9.32 5.68
CA ILE A 6 12.12 -8.31 6.15
C ILE A 6 12.99 -8.99 7.20
N LYS A 7 14.34 -8.85 7.09
CA LYS A 7 15.30 -9.42 8.05
C LYS A 7 16.26 -8.35 8.51
N ASN A 8 16.31 -8.17 9.84
CA ASN A 8 17.23 -7.27 10.54
C ASN A 8 17.33 -5.88 9.88
N LEU A 9 16.18 -5.31 9.49
CA LEU A 9 16.13 -4.05 8.76
C LEU A 9 16.42 -2.88 9.68
N THR A 10 17.43 -2.09 9.34
CA THR A 10 17.79 -0.88 10.08
C THR A 10 17.72 0.36 9.19
N LYS A 11 17.44 1.49 9.81
CA LYS A 11 17.51 2.80 9.18
C LYS A 11 17.95 3.86 10.15
N THR A 12 19.13 4.44 9.88
CA THR A 12 19.61 5.66 10.52
C THR A 12 19.67 6.77 9.48
N TYR A 13 19.05 7.91 9.79
CA TYR A 13 19.09 9.11 8.95
C TYR A 13 20.35 9.94 9.21
N LYS A 14 20.69 10.87 8.31
CA LYS A 14 21.90 11.73 8.41
C LYS A 14 21.97 12.58 9.69
N ASN A 15 20.83 12.86 10.32
CA ASN A 15 20.74 13.55 11.60
C ASN A 15 20.86 12.63 12.83
N ASN A 16 21.39 11.42 12.65
CA ASN A 16 21.54 10.36 13.64
C ASN A 16 20.21 9.85 14.28
N VAL A 17 19.09 10.08 13.63
CA VAL A 17 17.82 9.51 14.05
C VAL A 17 17.76 8.05 13.60
N GLU A 18 17.71 7.13 14.55
CA GLU A 18 17.47 5.69 14.31
C GLU A 18 15.97 5.43 14.14
N ALA A 19 15.50 5.41 12.91
CA ALA A 19 14.10 5.20 12.59
C ALA A 19 13.69 3.71 12.60
N LEU A 20 14.64 2.79 12.35
CA LEU A 20 14.45 1.35 12.46
C LEU A 20 15.70 0.73 13.12
N ARG A 21 15.45 -0.17 14.09
CA ARG A 21 16.47 -0.74 14.98
C ARG A 21 16.59 -2.26 14.84
N GLY A 22 16.56 -2.77 13.59
CA GLY A 22 16.68 -4.20 13.32
C GLY A 22 15.33 -4.90 13.38
N ILE A 23 14.37 -4.49 12.56
CA ILE A 23 13.06 -5.13 12.51
C ILE A 23 13.10 -6.40 11.66
N ASP A 24 12.39 -7.43 12.14
CA ASP A 24 12.05 -8.65 11.42
C ASP A 24 10.54 -8.71 11.22
N LEU A 25 10.10 -8.91 9.97
CA LEU A 25 8.68 -8.99 9.65
C LEU A 25 8.47 -9.97 8.50
N SER A 26 7.48 -10.84 8.60
CA SER A 26 7.05 -11.68 7.49
C SER A 26 5.55 -11.72 7.36
N VAL A 27 5.07 -11.60 6.11
CA VAL A 27 3.66 -11.64 5.75
C VAL A 27 3.44 -12.74 4.73
N GLU A 28 2.51 -13.64 5.00
CA GLU A 28 2.18 -14.74 4.09
C GLU A 28 1.35 -14.25 2.88
N ARG A 29 1.43 -14.99 1.76
CA ARG A 29 0.62 -14.70 0.58
C ARG A 29 -0.88 -14.83 0.88
N GLY A 30 -1.67 -13.91 0.33
CA GLY A 30 -3.11 -13.83 0.54
C GLY A 30 -3.53 -13.33 1.91
N ASP A 31 -2.59 -12.91 2.77
CA ASP A 31 -2.92 -12.33 4.06
C ASP A 31 -3.45 -10.89 3.95
N PHE A 32 -4.26 -10.50 4.91
CA PHE A 32 -4.59 -9.10 5.18
C PHE A 32 -3.97 -8.76 6.53
N PHE A 33 -2.89 -8.00 6.48
CA PHE A 33 -1.97 -7.78 7.60
C PHE A 33 -1.97 -6.31 8.03
N ALA A 34 -1.98 -6.05 9.33
CA ALA A 34 -1.84 -4.71 9.89
C ALA A 34 -0.43 -4.45 10.43
N LEU A 35 0.16 -3.31 10.09
CA LEU A 35 1.31 -2.75 10.79
C LEU A 35 0.83 -1.55 11.62
N LEU A 36 0.59 -1.77 12.90
CA LEU A 36 0.04 -0.80 13.84
C LEU A 36 1.16 -0.11 14.61
N GLY A 37 1.00 1.16 14.90
CA GLY A 37 1.93 1.90 15.75
C GLY A 37 1.66 3.41 15.76
N PRO A 38 2.17 4.13 16.75
CA PRO A 38 2.02 5.59 16.83
C PRO A 38 2.74 6.32 15.70
N ASN A 39 2.49 7.61 15.58
CA ASN A 39 3.23 8.46 14.66
C ASN A 39 4.71 8.51 15.07
N GLY A 40 5.61 8.38 14.08
CA GLY A 40 7.05 8.31 14.34
C GLY A 40 7.60 6.92 14.71
N ALA A 41 6.75 5.90 14.85
CA ALA A 41 7.19 4.54 15.22
C ALA A 41 8.05 3.84 14.16
N GLY A 42 8.11 4.33 12.91
CA GLY A 42 8.88 3.72 11.82
C GLY A 42 8.05 3.13 10.69
N LYS A 43 6.70 3.19 10.75
CA LYS A 43 5.81 2.63 9.72
C LYS A 43 6.11 3.14 8.31
N SER A 44 6.04 4.46 8.09
CA SER A 44 6.27 5.06 6.77
C SER A 44 7.74 4.92 6.32
N THR A 45 8.70 4.82 7.26
CA THR A 45 10.10 4.49 6.92
C THR A 45 10.19 3.07 6.39
N THR A 46 9.53 2.11 7.04
CA THR A 46 9.48 0.71 6.59
C THR A 46 8.86 0.61 5.19
N ILE A 47 7.70 1.24 4.97
CA ILE A 47 7.06 1.29 3.64
C ILE A 47 7.97 1.96 2.61
N GLY A 48 8.59 3.10 2.96
CA GLY A 48 9.50 3.80 2.08
C GLY A 48 10.70 2.95 1.64
N ILE A 49 11.21 2.07 2.50
CA ILE A 49 12.28 1.13 2.15
C ILE A 49 11.75 0.02 1.23
N ILE A 50 10.60 -0.58 1.54
CA ILE A 50 9.97 -1.61 0.69
C ILE A 50 9.70 -1.06 -0.71
N ALA A 51 9.22 0.18 -0.81
CA ALA A 51 8.96 0.88 -2.06
C ALA A 51 10.24 1.44 -2.74
N SER A 52 11.41 1.29 -2.10
CA SER A 52 12.71 1.84 -2.52
C SER A 52 12.71 3.37 -2.70
N LEU A 53 11.86 4.06 -1.96
CA LEU A 53 11.86 5.52 -1.83
C LEU A 53 12.85 5.98 -0.75
N VAL A 54 13.20 5.11 0.18
CA VAL A 54 14.15 5.32 1.27
C VAL A 54 15.21 4.24 1.23
N ASN A 55 16.48 4.62 1.20
CA ASN A 55 17.58 3.66 1.30
C ASN A 55 17.69 3.13 2.73
N LYS A 56 17.72 1.82 2.90
CA LYS A 56 18.02 1.18 4.19
C LYS A 56 19.47 1.42 4.61
N THR A 57 19.76 1.26 5.89
CA THR A 57 21.14 1.25 6.41
C THR A 57 21.71 -0.15 6.36
N SER A 58 20.97 -1.16 6.80
CA SER A 58 21.33 -2.59 6.68
C SER A 58 20.07 -3.48 6.70
N GLY A 59 20.27 -4.78 6.58
CA GLY A 59 19.20 -5.77 6.52
C GLY A 59 18.76 -6.09 5.08
N SER A 60 17.77 -6.95 4.92
CA SER A 60 17.22 -7.35 3.61
C SER A 60 15.71 -7.24 3.56
N VAL A 61 15.19 -7.02 2.34
CA VAL A 61 13.76 -6.99 2.04
C VAL A 61 13.50 -7.81 0.79
N SER A 62 12.59 -8.77 0.88
CA SER A 62 12.15 -9.57 -0.27
C SER A 62 10.65 -9.44 -0.48
N ILE A 63 10.23 -9.22 -1.73
CA ILE A 63 8.82 -9.12 -2.15
C ILE A 63 8.51 -10.32 -3.03
N CYS A 64 7.57 -11.15 -2.60
CA CYS A 64 7.17 -12.38 -3.30
C CYS A 64 8.36 -13.24 -3.75
N GLY A 65 9.36 -13.37 -2.86
CA GLY A 65 10.57 -14.15 -3.08
C GLY A 65 11.67 -13.46 -3.91
N THR A 66 11.48 -12.18 -4.29
CA THR A 66 12.47 -11.38 -5.02
C THR A 66 13.11 -10.38 -4.06
N ASP A 67 14.44 -10.44 -3.89
CA ASP A 67 15.16 -9.45 -3.09
C ASP A 67 15.19 -8.09 -3.82
N VAL A 68 14.88 -7.02 -3.09
CA VAL A 68 14.77 -5.66 -3.67
C VAL A 68 16.12 -5.09 -4.09
N ASP A 69 17.24 -5.61 -3.56
CA ASP A 69 18.58 -5.17 -3.95
C ASP A 69 19.12 -5.95 -5.15
N GLU A 70 18.63 -7.20 -5.37
CA GLU A 70 19.08 -8.05 -6.48
C GLU A 70 18.32 -7.77 -7.78
N ASP A 71 16.99 -7.69 -7.69
CA ASP A 71 16.13 -7.43 -8.86
C ASP A 71 14.97 -6.50 -8.48
N PHE A 72 15.29 -5.21 -8.35
CA PHE A 72 14.30 -4.19 -8.01
C PHE A 72 13.16 -4.07 -9.04
N PRO A 73 13.40 -4.07 -10.37
CA PRO A 73 12.30 -4.01 -11.35
C PRO A 73 11.30 -5.15 -11.18
N LEU A 74 11.76 -6.38 -10.97
CA LEU A 74 10.90 -7.53 -10.76
C LEU A 74 10.17 -7.44 -9.41
N ALA A 75 10.86 -7.08 -8.33
CA ALA A 75 10.23 -6.87 -7.03
C ALA A 75 9.12 -5.80 -7.12
N LYS A 76 9.40 -4.67 -7.79
CA LYS A 76 8.47 -3.55 -7.96
C LYS A 76 7.26 -3.90 -8.83
N SER A 77 7.42 -4.77 -9.84
CA SER A 77 6.30 -5.21 -10.69
C SER A 77 5.23 -5.99 -9.91
N LYS A 78 5.61 -6.58 -8.78
CA LYS A 78 4.72 -7.35 -7.87
C LYS A 78 4.10 -6.48 -6.78
N LEU A 79 4.47 -5.20 -6.69
CA LEU A 79 4.14 -4.31 -5.58
C LEU A 79 3.24 -3.15 -6.03
N GLY A 80 2.13 -2.96 -5.36
CA GLY A 80 1.33 -1.74 -5.39
C GLY A 80 1.51 -0.96 -4.09
N VAL A 81 1.67 0.36 -4.15
CA VAL A 81 1.81 1.21 -2.95
C VAL A 81 0.89 2.41 -3.04
N VAL A 82 0.11 2.61 -1.98
CA VAL A 82 -0.72 3.79 -1.75
C VAL A 82 -0.11 4.57 -0.59
N ASN A 83 0.55 5.67 -0.91
CA ASN A 83 1.15 6.55 0.10
C ASN A 83 0.08 7.38 0.83
N GLN A 84 0.45 7.93 1.98
CA GLN A 84 -0.42 8.85 2.72
C GLN A 84 -0.71 10.11 1.91
N GLU A 85 0.31 10.69 1.25
CA GLU A 85 0.16 11.88 0.40
C GLU A 85 -0.20 11.54 -1.04
N PHE A 86 -0.90 12.46 -1.72
CA PHE A 86 -1.28 12.31 -3.12
C PHE A 86 -0.06 12.51 -4.03
N ASN A 87 0.33 11.47 -4.77
CA ASN A 87 1.54 11.41 -5.60
C ASN A 87 1.24 11.26 -7.10
N PHE A 88 0.26 11.99 -7.63
CA PHE A 88 -0.08 11.99 -9.05
C PHE A 88 -0.25 13.42 -9.59
N SER A 89 -0.19 13.57 -10.92
CA SER A 89 -0.46 14.84 -11.57
C SER A 89 -1.88 15.33 -11.25
N GLN A 90 -1.97 16.55 -10.72
CA GLN A 90 -3.26 17.15 -10.38
C GLN A 90 -3.95 17.80 -11.58
N PHE A 91 -3.25 17.95 -12.71
CA PHE A 91 -3.73 18.63 -13.91
C PHE A 91 -4.20 17.69 -15.02
N GLU A 92 -4.06 16.39 -14.83
CA GLU A 92 -4.50 15.36 -15.75
C GLU A 92 -5.89 14.83 -15.39
N LYS A 93 -6.54 14.17 -16.37
CA LYS A 93 -7.81 13.49 -16.12
C LYS A 93 -7.58 12.22 -15.31
N VAL A 94 -8.59 11.82 -14.55
CA VAL A 94 -8.57 10.60 -13.74
C VAL A 94 -8.18 9.37 -14.56
N ILE A 95 -8.82 9.19 -15.71
CA ILE A 95 -8.54 8.04 -16.59
C ILE A 95 -7.11 8.04 -17.10
N ASP A 96 -6.57 9.21 -17.47
CA ASP A 96 -5.23 9.34 -18.01
C ASP A 96 -4.16 9.02 -16.94
N VAL A 97 -4.36 9.49 -15.70
CA VAL A 97 -3.48 9.16 -14.56
C VAL A 97 -3.42 7.64 -14.32
N ILE A 98 -4.56 6.96 -14.40
CA ILE A 98 -4.65 5.51 -14.15
C ILE A 98 -4.02 4.73 -15.31
N THR A 99 -4.36 5.05 -16.55
CA THR A 99 -3.84 4.34 -17.73
C THR A 99 -2.35 4.59 -17.96
N ALA A 100 -1.86 5.80 -17.68
CA ALA A 100 -0.42 6.10 -17.71
C ALA A 100 0.35 5.24 -16.69
N GLN A 101 -0.19 5.07 -15.47
CA GLN A 101 0.42 4.19 -14.48
C GLN A 101 0.51 2.73 -14.97
N ALA A 102 -0.54 2.23 -15.60
CA ALA A 102 -0.56 0.88 -16.18
C ALA A 102 0.54 0.71 -17.24
N GLY A 103 0.75 1.74 -18.07
CA GLY A 103 1.81 1.77 -19.10
C GLY A 103 3.21 1.62 -18.51
N TYR A 104 3.52 2.17 -17.33
CA TYR A 104 4.81 1.98 -16.65
C TYR A 104 5.08 0.52 -16.28
N TYR A 105 4.04 -0.29 -16.15
CA TYR A 105 4.13 -1.74 -15.86
C TYR A 105 3.92 -2.60 -17.11
N GLY A 106 3.94 -2.00 -18.32
CA GLY A 106 3.81 -2.73 -19.58
C GLY A 106 2.39 -3.22 -19.91
N VAL A 107 1.37 -2.74 -19.21
CA VAL A 107 -0.03 -3.04 -19.54
C VAL A 107 -0.45 -2.20 -20.74
N ASP A 108 -0.95 -2.84 -21.78
CA ASP A 108 -1.42 -2.15 -22.98
C ASP A 108 -2.63 -1.24 -22.70
N PHE A 109 -2.79 -0.19 -23.51
CA PHE A 109 -3.79 0.85 -23.27
C PHE A 109 -5.24 0.34 -23.24
N LYS A 110 -5.57 -0.64 -24.08
CA LYS A 110 -6.93 -1.21 -24.12
C LYS A 110 -7.24 -1.94 -22.82
N THR A 111 -6.37 -2.86 -22.41
CA THR A 111 -6.47 -3.59 -21.16
C THR A 111 -6.49 -2.66 -19.95
N ALA A 112 -5.62 -1.65 -19.93
CA ALA A 112 -5.57 -0.62 -18.89
C ALA A 112 -6.90 0.14 -18.77
N THR A 113 -7.51 0.52 -19.90
CA THR A 113 -8.78 1.24 -19.94
C THR A 113 -9.94 0.36 -19.41
N GLU A 114 -10.02 -0.89 -19.83
CA GLU A 114 -11.04 -1.85 -19.38
C GLU A 114 -10.94 -2.09 -17.86
N LYS A 115 -9.71 -2.28 -17.34
CA LYS A 115 -9.47 -2.42 -15.89
C LYS A 115 -9.81 -1.14 -15.13
N ALA A 116 -9.39 0.03 -15.64
CA ALA A 116 -9.69 1.32 -15.03
C ALA A 116 -11.21 1.55 -14.94
N GLU A 117 -11.96 1.24 -16.00
CA GLU A 117 -13.43 1.31 -16.01
C GLU A 117 -14.03 0.42 -14.92
N SER A 118 -13.58 -0.84 -14.83
CA SER A 118 -14.05 -1.78 -13.82
C SER A 118 -13.83 -1.26 -12.40
N TYR A 119 -12.60 -0.82 -12.07
CA TYR A 119 -12.28 -0.30 -10.74
C TYR A 119 -12.99 1.02 -10.41
N LEU A 120 -13.09 1.94 -11.38
CA LEU A 120 -13.81 3.21 -11.20
C LEU A 120 -15.30 3.00 -10.93
N LYS A 121 -15.91 1.99 -11.58
CA LYS A 121 -17.30 1.59 -11.31
C LYS A 121 -17.44 0.97 -9.94
N LYS A 122 -16.58 0.01 -9.57
CA LYS A 122 -16.59 -0.64 -8.24
C LYS A 122 -16.44 0.37 -7.11
N LEU A 123 -15.60 1.37 -7.27
CA LEU A 123 -15.39 2.44 -6.29
C LEU A 123 -16.36 3.63 -6.44
N GLY A 124 -17.36 3.56 -7.32
CA GLY A 124 -18.43 4.56 -7.44
C GLY A 124 -17.96 5.95 -7.90
N ILE A 125 -16.89 6.01 -8.71
CA ILE A 125 -16.36 7.28 -9.26
C ILE A 125 -16.19 7.26 -10.79
N TRP A 126 -16.90 6.39 -11.49
CA TRP A 126 -16.85 6.32 -12.94
C TRP A 126 -17.29 7.61 -13.64
N ASP A 127 -18.25 8.32 -13.07
CA ASP A 127 -18.72 9.63 -13.56
C ASP A 127 -17.60 10.68 -13.59
N LYS A 128 -16.55 10.52 -12.76
CA LYS A 128 -15.40 11.41 -12.63
C LYS A 128 -14.23 11.07 -13.56
N ARG A 129 -14.31 10.02 -14.38
CA ARG A 129 -13.18 9.55 -15.22
C ARG A 129 -12.55 10.62 -16.11
N ASN A 130 -13.35 11.61 -16.58
CA ASN A 130 -12.91 12.72 -17.42
C ASN A 130 -12.65 14.02 -16.65
N SER A 131 -12.90 14.04 -15.33
CA SER A 131 -12.61 15.20 -14.49
C SER A 131 -11.11 15.35 -14.26
N ILE A 132 -10.65 16.59 -14.11
CA ILE A 132 -9.26 16.86 -13.72
C ILE A 132 -9.10 16.48 -12.24
N VAL A 133 -7.99 15.79 -11.91
CA VAL A 133 -7.78 15.25 -10.57
C VAL A 133 -7.83 16.31 -9.46
N ARG A 134 -7.37 17.53 -9.70
CA ARG A 134 -7.43 18.63 -8.71
C ARG A 134 -8.86 18.97 -8.26
N GLU A 135 -9.86 18.71 -9.10
CA GLU A 135 -11.28 19.02 -8.84
C GLU A 135 -11.97 17.97 -7.97
N LEU A 136 -11.30 16.84 -7.71
CA LEU A 136 -11.81 15.76 -6.89
C LEU A 136 -11.76 16.11 -5.40
N SER A 137 -12.72 15.59 -4.63
CA SER A 137 -12.64 15.59 -3.16
C SER A 137 -11.47 14.70 -2.67
N GLY A 138 -11.04 14.87 -1.43
CA GLY A 138 -9.98 14.04 -0.82
C GLY A 138 -10.29 12.54 -0.90
N GLY A 139 -11.53 12.15 -0.61
CA GLY A 139 -11.98 10.77 -0.71
C GLY A 139 -11.99 10.22 -2.14
N GLN A 140 -12.37 11.04 -3.13
CA GLN A 140 -12.28 10.65 -4.54
C GLN A 140 -10.82 10.49 -4.99
N LYS A 141 -9.92 11.40 -4.58
CA LYS A 141 -8.48 11.29 -4.82
C LYS A 141 -7.91 10.01 -4.21
N ARG A 142 -8.34 9.65 -3.00
CA ARG A 142 -7.91 8.41 -2.34
C ARG A 142 -8.31 7.17 -3.15
N ARG A 143 -9.55 7.13 -3.66
CA ARG A 143 -10.01 6.04 -4.54
C ARG A 143 -9.15 5.95 -5.82
N VAL A 144 -8.82 7.08 -6.45
CA VAL A 144 -7.93 7.11 -7.63
C VAL A 144 -6.54 6.55 -7.30
N MET A 145 -5.97 6.88 -6.13
CA MET A 145 -4.67 6.32 -5.70
C MET A 145 -4.71 4.80 -5.56
N ILE A 146 -5.77 4.27 -4.96
CA ILE A 146 -5.93 2.82 -4.78
C ILE A 146 -6.05 2.15 -6.15
N ILE A 147 -6.86 2.68 -7.07
CA ILE A 147 -6.97 2.15 -8.44
C ILE A 147 -5.61 2.17 -9.16
N LYS A 148 -4.90 3.29 -9.05
CA LYS A 148 -3.57 3.46 -9.62
C LYS A 148 -2.58 2.39 -9.11
N ALA A 149 -2.64 2.06 -7.82
CA ALA A 149 -1.78 1.04 -7.23
C ALA A 149 -2.18 -0.40 -7.63
N LEU A 150 -3.43 -0.62 -8.02
CA LEU A 150 -3.98 -1.93 -8.40
C LEU A 150 -3.97 -2.21 -9.91
N ILE A 151 -3.78 -1.20 -10.75
CA ILE A 151 -4.03 -1.30 -12.20
C ILE A 151 -3.15 -2.35 -12.91
N HIS A 152 -1.98 -2.64 -12.38
CA HIS A 152 -1.05 -3.66 -12.87
C HIS A 152 -1.20 -5.01 -12.16
N GLU A 153 -2.24 -5.18 -11.30
CA GLU A 153 -2.56 -6.41 -10.57
C GLU A 153 -1.39 -6.93 -9.70
N PRO A 154 -0.92 -6.14 -8.75
CA PRO A 154 0.21 -6.55 -7.89
C PRO A 154 -0.15 -7.74 -7.02
N GLU A 155 0.86 -8.58 -6.70
CA GLU A 155 0.71 -9.68 -5.74
C GLU A 155 0.66 -9.17 -4.28
N LEU A 156 1.28 -8.00 -4.03
CA LEU A 156 1.33 -7.32 -2.73
C LEU A 156 0.90 -5.87 -2.87
N LEU A 157 -0.12 -5.47 -2.12
CA LEU A 157 -0.59 -4.08 -2.00
C LEU A 157 -0.27 -3.54 -0.61
N ILE A 158 0.41 -2.40 -0.53
CA ILE A 158 0.69 -1.69 0.71
C ILE A 158 -0.11 -0.39 0.74
N LEU A 159 -0.81 -0.15 1.83
CA LEU A 159 -1.66 1.03 2.05
C LEU A 159 -1.17 1.78 3.28
N ASP A 160 -0.62 2.99 3.09
CA ASP A 160 -0.19 3.84 4.20
C ASP A 160 -1.34 4.76 4.65
N GLU A 161 -1.94 4.43 5.79
CA GLU A 161 -3.07 5.13 6.38
C GLU A 161 -4.22 5.45 5.38
N PRO A 162 -4.79 4.44 4.71
CA PRO A 162 -5.68 4.65 3.56
C PRO A 162 -6.98 5.38 3.90
N THR A 163 -7.42 5.36 5.15
CA THR A 163 -8.68 5.95 5.59
C THR A 163 -8.50 7.19 6.48
N ALA A 164 -7.27 7.69 6.62
CA ALA A 164 -7.00 8.90 7.38
C ALA A 164 -7.75 10.11 6.79
N GLY A 165 -8.56 10.79 7.61
CA GLY A 165 -9.34 11.96 7.18
C GLY A 165 -10.52 11.66 6.26
N VAL A 166 -10.94 10.39 6.18
CA VAL A 166 -12.08 9.93 5.37
C VAL A 166 -13.31 9.78 6.25
N ASP A 167 -14.49 10.18 5.76
CA ASP A 167 -15.77 9.98 6.45
C ASP A 167 -16.12 8.48 6.61
N ILE A 168 -17.07 8.20 7.52
CA ILE A 168 -17.39 6.81 7.91
C ILE A 168 -17.98 6.00 6.76
N GLU A 169 -18.82 6.58 5.90
CA GLU A 169 -19.44 5.85 4.79
C GLU A 169 -18.41 5.48 3.73
N LEU A 170 -17.55 6.44 3.39
CA LEU A 170 -16.46 6.20 2.46
C LEU A 170 -15.45 5.17 3.00
N ARG A 171 -15.15 5.24 4.31
CA ARG A 171 -14.26 4.26 4.97
C ARG A 171 -14.80 2.83 4.81
N ARG A 172 -16.07 2.61 5.12
CA ARG A 172 -16.72 1.29 4.96
C ARG A 172 -16.68 0.81 3.51
N SER A 173 -17.04 1.66 2.57
CA SER A 173 -16.96 1.32 1.14
C SER A 173 -15.55 0.94 0.67
N LEU A 174 -14.51 1.59 1.21
CA LEU A 174 -13.12 1.23 0.94
C LEU A 174 -12.74 -0.10 1.59
N TRP A 175 -13.21 -0.37 2.80
CA TRP A 175 -12.97 -1.65 3.47
C TRP A 175 -13.57 -2.82 2.70
N ASP A 176 -14.84 -2.72 2.28
CA ASP A 176 -15.50 -3.75 1.47
C ASP A 176 -14.72 -4.02 0.18
N PHE A 177 -14.30 -2.96 -0.51
CA PHE A 177 -13.49 -3.08 -1.72
C PHE A 177 -12.14 -3.76 -1.47
N LEU A 178 -11.44 -3.42 -0.38
CA LEU A 178 -10.15 -4.03 -0.04
C LEU A 178 -10.31 -5.51 0.37
N ILE A 179 -11.41 -5.86 1.06
CA ILE A 179 -11.76 -7.24 1.37
C ILE A 179 -11.95 -8.04 0.08
N ASP A 180 -12.69 -7.52 -0.90
CA ASP A 180 -12.90 -8.17 -2.20
C ASP A 180 -11.57 -8.41 -2.93
N ILE A 181 -10.68 -7.41 -2.94
CA ILE A 181 -9.34 -7.52 -3.56
C ILE A 181 -8.49 -8.59 -2.85
N ASN A 182 -8.53 -8.63 -1.51
CA ASN A 182 -7.80 -9.65 -0.76
C ASN A 182 -8.37 -11.06 -0.99
N GLN A 183 -9.70 -11.21 -1.04
CA GLN A 183 -10.36 -12.50 -1.36
C GLN A 183 -10.03 -12.97 -2.77
N ALA A 184 -9.78 -12.06 -3.71
CA ALA A 184 -9.32 -12.38 -5.06
C ALA A 184 -7.85 -12.84 -5.11
N GLY A 185 -7.11 -12.81 -3.97
CA GLY A 185 -5.77 -13.37 -3.83
C GLY A 185 -4.64 -12.36 -3.62
N THR A 186 -4.91 -11.06 -3.71
CA THR A 186 -3.90 -10.03 -3.44
C THR A 186 -3.59 -9.99 -1.95
N THR A 187 -2.31 -10.06 -1.59
CA THR A 187 -1.86 -9.82 -0.22
C THR A 187 -1.96 -8.33 0.10
N ILE A 188 -2.49 -7.96 1.26
CA ILE A 188 -2.63 -6.55 1.64
C ILE A 188 -1.89 -6.30 2.95
N ILE A 189 -1.08 -5.25 2.99
CA ILE A 189 -0.48 -4.69 4.20
C ILE A 189 -1.06 -3.30 4.40
N LEU A 190 -1.66 -3.08 5.55
CA LEU A 190 -2.27 -1.82 5.95
C LEU A 190 -1.45 -1.22 7.10
N THR A 191 -1.00 0.02 6.98
CA THR A 191 -0.55 0.77 8.16
C THR A 191 -1.69 1.60 8.70
N THR A 192 -1.81 1.62 10.00
CA THR A 192 -2.82 2.43 10.68
C THR A 192 -2.39 2.73 12.11
N HIS A 193 -2.97 3.74 12.70
CA HIS A 193 -2.94 4.00 14.14
C HIS A 193 -4.31 3.75 14.78
N TYR A 194 -5.30 3.29 14.00
CA TYR A 194 -6.64 2.95 14.47
C TYR A 194 -6.77 1.43 14.63
N LEU A 195 -6.94 0.98 15.87
CA LEU A 195 -7.12 -0.45 16.16
C LEU A 195 -8.39 -1.02 15.50
N GLU A 196 -9.48 -0.26 15.48
CA GLU A 196 -10.75 -0.64 14.83
C GLU A 196 -10.56 -1.04 13.36
N GLU A 197 -9.68 -0.35 12.62
CA GLU A 197 -9.41 -0.68 11.23
C GLU A 197 -8.68 -2.02 11.10
N ALA A 198 -7.69 -2.25 11.95
CA ALA A 198 -6.99 -3.53 12.00
C ALA A 198 -7.92 -4.70 12.40
N GLU A 199 -8.79 -4.49 13.40
CA GLU A 199 -9.76 -5.50 13.87
C GLU A 199 -10.77 -5.88 12.79
N ASN A 200 -11.26 -4.92 12.00
CA ASN A 200 -12.26 -5.20 10.97
C ASN A 200 -11.69 -5.83 9.70
N LEU A 201 -10.41 -5.59 9.37
CA LEU A 201 -9.84 -5.96 8.08
C LEU A 201 -8.80 -7.08 8.18
N CYS A 202 -8.01 -7.11 9.24
CA CYS A 202 -6.77 -7.86 9.25
C CYS A 202 -6.87 -9.17 10.04
N ARG A 203 -6.21 -10.21 9.55
CA ARG A 203 -6.10 -11.49 10.25
C ARG A 203 -4.87 -11.56 11.15
N ASN A 204 -3.83 -10.83 10.78
CA ASN A 204 -2.58 -10.78 11.52
C ASN A 204 -2.14 -9.32 11.70
N ILE A 205 -1.43 -9.07 12.79
CA ILE A 205 -0.98 -7.73 13.17
C ILE A 205 0.45 -7.76 13.69
N ALA A 206 1.24 -6.76 13.31
CA ALA A 206 2.46 -6.42 14.01
C ALA A 206 2.33 -5.01 14.62
N ILE A 207 2.83 -4.87 15.84
CA ILE A 207 2.91 -3.57 16.51
C ILE A 207 4.36 -3.09 16.42
N ILE A 208 4.55 -1.91 15.84
CA ILE A 208 5.84 -1.26 15.77
C ILE A 208 5.84 -0.03 16.68
N ASP A 209 6.88 0.10 17.49
CA ASP A 209 7.13 1.27 18.31
C ASP A 209 8.63 1.54 18.41
N GLU A 210 9.02 2.82 18.43
CA GLU A 210 10.42 3.27 18.47
C GLU A 210 11.37 2.52 17.52
N GLY A 211 10.89 2.16 16.34
CA GLY A 211 11.66 1.45 15.32
C GLY A 211 11.89 -0.05 15.59
N GLN A 212 11.11 -0.67 16.46
CA GLN A 212 11.16 -2.10 16.79
C GLN A 212 9.78 -2.75 16.66
N ILE A 213 9.72 -4.01 16.23
CA ILE A 213 8.49 -4.81 16.32
C ILE A 213 8.37 -5.32 17.74
N ILE A 214 7.34 -4.85 18.45
CA ILE A 214 7.07 -5.24 19.84
C ILE A 214 6.25 -6.52 19.90
N GLU A 215 5.30 -6.66 19.00
CA GLU A 215 4.37 -7.79 18.93
C GLU A 215 4.10 -8.16 17.48
N ASN A 216 3.98 -9.45 17.21
CA ASN A 216 3.57 -9.98 15.90
C ASN A 216 2.69 -11.20 16.15
N THR A 217 1.39 -11.05 16.01
CA THR A 217 0.41 -12.04 16.43
C THR A 217 -0.80 -12.10 15.50
N LYS A 218 -1.60 -13.15 15.66
CA LYS A 218 -2.90 -13.25 15.00
C LYS A 218 -3.92 -12.39 15.73
N MET A 219 -4.78 -11.72 14.98
CA MET A 219 -5.98 -11.11 15.55
C MET A 219 -6.87 -12.23 16.09
N SER A 220 -7.15 -12.21 17.38
CA SER A 220 -8.18 -13.08 17.98
C SER A 220 -9.54 -12.42 17.72
N ASN A 221 -10.43 -13.16 17.07
CA ASN A 221 -11.85 -12.79 16.95
C ASN A 221 -12.54 -12.76 18.31
#